data_3740396dcb20dec712d03fa8c8a6ea3f
#
_entry.id   3740396dcb20dec712d03fa8c8a6ea3f
#
_cell.length_a   1.000
_cell.length_b   1.000
_cell.length_c   1.000
_cell.angle_alpha   90.00
_cell.angle_beta   90.00
_cell.angle_gamma   90.00
#
_symmetry.space_group_name_H-M   'P 1'
#
loop_
_entity.id
_entity.type
_entity.pdbx_description
1 polymer ?
#
loop_
_entity_poly.entity_id
_entity_poly.type
_entity_poly.pdbx_seq_one_letter_code
_entity_poly.pdbx_strand_id
1 'polypeptide(L)'
;MTAFTYFKDEWTPVIDDYLAKHLASEVEDQKISQIMAYSVMAGGKRLRPLLFLATLNALGRKIEEPEIRIACGIELIHTYSLIHDDLPAMDNDDYRRGKLTSHKKWGEAEAILAGDALLPMGIQWIAEGSKSAKLVDLITKAVGPNGMVGGQYLDIDSTNNASVAGDAKFINKMEWLKTGCLIQASVEMAAVYAGASDIEQVKLV
;
A
#
# COMPACT_ATOMS: atom_id res chain seq x y z
N MET A 1 13.89 7.39 22.46
CA MET A 1 12.86 6.92 21.51
C MET A 1 12.11 8.14 20.95
N THR A 2 11.85 8.21 19.65
CA THR A 2 11.14 9.34 19.05
C THR A 2 9.61 9.18 19.26
N ALA A 3 8.84 10.29 19.14
CA ALA A 3 7.38 10.24 19.21
C ALA A 3 6.79 9.23 18.18
N PHE A 4 7.36 9.19 16.97
CA PHE A 4 6.95 8.24 15.95
C PHE A 4 7.22 6.77 16.33
N THR A 5 8.28 6.50 17.10
CA THR A 5 8.57 5.14 17.57
C THR A 5 7.45 4.65 18.52
N TYR A 6 7.03 5.49 19.47
CA TYR A 6 5.91 5.16 20.37
C TYR A 6 4.62 4.94 19.58
N PHE A 7 4.30 5.82 18.66
CA PHE A 7 3.11 5.70 17.80
C PHE A 7 3.12 4.40 17.00
N LYS A 8 4.26 4.07 16.39
CA LYS A 8 4.43 2.82 15.65
C LYS A 8 4.21 1.59 16.55
N ASP A 9 4.82 1.56 17.74
CA ASP A 9 4.72 0.43 18.66
C ASP A 9 3.29 0.23 19.16
N GLU A 10 2.52 1.30 19.31
CA GLU A 10 1.10 1.28 19.66
C GLU A 10 0.21 0.77 18.51
N TRP A 11 0.41 1.32 17.30
CA TRP A 11 -0.55 1.12 16.21
C TRP A 11 -0.22 -0.06 15.28
N THR A 12 1.03 -0.53 15.23
CA THR A 12 1.38 -1.68 14.39
C THR A 12 0.58 -2.94 14.78
N PRO A 13 0.46 -3.32 16.06
CA PRO A 13 -0.35 -4.47 16.45
C PRO A 13 -1.84 -4.31 16.07
N VAL A 14 -2.40 -3.12 16.21
CA VAL A 14 -3.80 -2.83 15.87
C VAL A 14 -4.05 -3.03 14.37
N ILE A 15 -3.12 -2.54 13.52
CA ILE A 15 -3.16 -2.73 12.06
C ILE A 15 -3.07 -4.21 11.71
N ASP A 16 -2.11 -4.93 12.30
CA ASP A 16 -1.90 -6.35 12.03
C ASP A 16 -3.11 -7.20 12.45
N ASP A 17 -3.67 -6.96 13.63
CA ASP A 17 -4.87 -7.65 14.11
C ASP A 17 -6.09 -7.37 13.22
N TYR A 18 -6.26 -6.12 12.79
CA TYR A 18 -7.35 -5.74 11.88
C TYR A 18 -7.21 -6.47 10.54
N LEU A 19 -6.03 -6.43 9.93
CA LEU A 19 -5.75 -7.13 8.67
C LEU A 19 -6.01 -8.63 8.78
N ALA A 20 -5.48 -9.29 9.80
CA ALA A 20 -5.65 -10.73 10.00
C ALA A 20 -7.12 -11.12 10.17
N LYS A 21 -7.86 -10.39 11.01
CA LYS A 21 -9.28 -10.65 11.31
C LYS A 21 -10.14 -10.49 10.05
N HIS A 22 -10.00 -9.38 9.34
CA HIS A 22 -10.91 -9.04 8.24
C HIS A 22 -10.59 -9.80 6.96
N LEU A 23 -9.32 -10.14 6.68
CA LEU A 23 -8.98 -11.06 5.58
C LEU A 23 -9.58 -12.45 5.80
N ALA A 24 -9.65 -12.93 7.04
CA ALA A 24 -10.22 -14.24 7.33
C ALA A 24 -11.76 -14.26 7.29
N SER A 25 -12.42 -13.14 7.59
CA SER A 25 -13.88 -13.07 7.73
C SER A 25 -14.63 -12.51 6.53
N GLU A 26 -13.98 -11.69 5.70
CA GLU A 26 -14.62 -11.02 4.54
C GLU A 26 -14.37 -11.73 3.21
N VAL A 27 -13.53 -12.77 3.18
CA VAL A 27 -13.26 -13.58 1.98
C VAL A 27 -13.87 -14.96 2.18
N GLU A 28 -14.88 -15.29 1.36
CA GLU A 28 -15.62 -16.56 1.50
C GLU A 28 -14.74 -17.79 1.21
N ASP A 29 -13.97 -17.78 0.14
CA ASP A 29 -13.06 -18.88 -0.18
C ASP A 29 -11.82 -18.83 0.71
N GLN A 30 -11.70 -19.83 1.56
CA GLN A 30 -10.63 -19.93 2.56
C GLN A 30 -9.25 -20.07 1.94
N LYS A 31 -9.13 -20.64 0.72
CA LYS A 31 -7.84 -20.85 0.08
C LYS A 31 -7.27 -19.53 -0.44
N ILE A 32 -8.05 -18.74 -1.17
CA ILE A 32 -7.59 -17.42 -1.63
C ILE A 32 -7.36 -16.48 -0.45
N SER A 33 -8.20 -16.54 0.60
CA SER A 33 -7.99 -15.80 1.85
C SER A 33 -6.61 -16.08 2.46
N GLN A 34 -6.22 -17.37 2.55
CA GLN A 34 -4.91 -17.78 3.06
C GLN A 34 -3.76 -17.29 2.20
N ILE A 35 -3.91 -17.29 0.87
CA ILE A 35 -2.88 -16.83 -0.06
C ILE A 35 -2.69 -15.31 0.08
N MET A 36 -3.77 -14.54 0.14
CA MET A 36 -3.75 -13.10 0.39
C MET A 36 -3.10 -12.78 1.75
N ALA A 37 -3.59 -13.43 2.81
CA ALA A 37 -3.09 -13.25 4.16
C ALA A 37 -1.61 -13.63 4.29
N TYR A 38 -1.13 -14.63 3.57
CA TYR A 38 0.28 -15.03 3.59
C TYR A 38 1.22 -13.87 3.25
N SER A 39 0.91 -13.10 2.21
CA SER A 39 1.71 -11.95 1.80
C SER A 39 1.47 -10.73 2.68
N VAL A 40 0.22 -10.44 3.03
CA VAL A 40 -0.15 -9.31 3.91
C VAL A 40 0.49 -9.46 5.29
N MET A 41 0.45 -10.67 5.86
CA MET A 41 0.99 -10.99 7.19
C MET A 41 2.46 -11.44 7.16
N ALA A 42 3.16 -11.28 6.04
CA ALA A 42 4.60 -11.59 5.97
C ALA A 42 5.48 -10.62 6.78
N GLY A 43 4.88 -9.69 7.48
CA GLY A 43 5.56 -8.62 8.23
C GLY A 43 5.76 -7.37 7.39
N GLY A 44 6.59 -6.46 7.92
CA GLY A 44 6.87 -5.19 7.27
C GLY A 44 6.81 -4.02 8.26
N LYS A 45 7.19 -2.83 7.78
CA LYS A 45 7.24 -1.62 8.64
C LYS A 45 5.88 -0.95 8.81
N ARG A 46 4.85 -1.37 8.06
CA ARG A 46 3.52 -0.74 8.03
C ARG A 46 3.59 0.79 7.84
N LEU A 47 4.58 1.26 7.07
CA LEU A 47 4.86 2.70 6.98
C LEU A 47 3.66 3.50 6.45
N ARG A 48 3.01 3.03 5.40
CA ARG A 48 1.91 3.75 4.74
C ARG A 48 0.67 3.88 5.64
N PRO A 49 0.14 2.80 6.22
CA PRO A 49 -0.94 2.92 7.19
C PRO A 49 -0.56 3.76 8.41
N LEU A 50 0.67 3.64 8.92
CA LEU A 50 1.14 4.45 10.03
C LEU A 50 1.24 5.93 9.67
N LEU A 51 1.67 6.30 8.47
CA LEU A 51 1.69 7.69 8.01
C LEU A 51 0.27 8.28 7.94
N PHE A 52 -0.70 7.52 7.40
CA PHE A 52 -2.10 7.95 7.39
C PHE A 52 -2.61 8.21 8.81
N LEU A 53 -2.46 7.26 9.73
CA LEU A 53 -2.93 7.38 11.12
C LEU A 53 -2.17 8.48 11.89
N ALA A 54 -0.84 8.59 11.72
CA ALA A 54 -0.05 9.61 12.38
C ALA A 54 -0.42 11.03 11.92
N THR A 55 -0.73 11.21 10.64
CA THR A 55 -1.22 12.48 10.11
C THR A 55 -2.57 12.85 10.70
N LEU A 56 -3.51 11.90 10.81
CA LEU A 56 -4.79 12.12 11.48
C LEU A 56 -4.61 12.53 12.94
N ASN A 57 -3.75 11.82 13.65
CA ASN A 57 -3.45 12.12 15.05
C ASN A 57 -2.84 13.54 15.22
N ALA A 58 -1.91 13.92 14.32
CA ALA A 58 -1.31 15.26 14.32
C ALA A 58 -2.32 16.37 14.02
N LEU A 59 -3.38 16.08 13.25
CA LEU A 59 -4.50 16.98 12.98
C LEU A 59 -5.60 16.92 14.04
N GLY A 60 -5.37 16.23 15.17
CA GLY A 60 -6.31 16.17 16.29
C GLY A 60 -7.52 15.27 16.05
N ARG A 61 -7.49 14.41 15.03
CA ARG A 61 -8.57 13.44 14.76
C ARG A 61 -8.40 12.21 15.64
N LYS A 62 -9.51 11.74 16.18
CA LYS A 62 -9.55 10.46 16.88
C LYS A 62 -9.42 9.32 15.86
N ILE A 63 -8.67 8.30 16.21
CA ILE A 63 -8.50 7.10 15.40
C ILE A 63 -9.47 6.04 15.95
N GLU A 64 -10.42 5.66 15.12
CA GLU A 64 -11.41 4.64 15.41
C GLU A 64 -11.42 3.58 14.29
N GLU A 65 -12.39 2.68 14.28
CA GLU A 65 -12.46 1.59 13.31
C GLU A 65 -12.49 2.06 11.84
N PRO A 66 -13.22 3.13 11.44
CA PRO A 66 -13.19 3.61 10.06
C PRO A 66 -11.80 4.06 9.59
N GLU A 67 -11.04 4.76 10.44
CA GLU A 67 -9.68 5.21 10.13
C GLU A 67 -8.70 4.04 10.01
N ILE A 68 -8.85 3.03 10.85
CA ILE A 68 -8.06 1.79 10.78
C ILE A 68 -8.37 1.04 9.49
N ARG A 69 -9.64 0.97 9.08
CA ARG A 69 -10.07 0.32 7.83
C ARG A 69 -9.46 1.00 6.61
N ILE A 70 -9.45 2.35 6.56
CA ILE A 70 -8.81 3.11 5.48
C ILE A 70 -7.30 2.81 5.44
N ALA A 71 -6.62 2.90 6.59
CA ALA A 71 -5.19 2.63 6.71
C ALA A 71 -4.83 1.22 6.24
N CYS A 72 -5.60 0.21 6.64
CA CYS A 72 -5.44 -1.17 6.20
C CYS A 72 -5.69 -1.33 4.69
N GLY A 73 -6.67 -0.63 4.12
CA GLY A 73 -6.90 -0.60 2.67
C GLY A 73 -5.67 -0.13 1.89
N ILE A 74 -4.96 0.88 2.39
CA ILE A 74 -3.70 1.35 1.79
C ILE A 74 -2.62 0.25 1.82
N GLU A 75 -2.53 -0.52 2.93
CA GLU A 75 -1.58 -1.62 3.05
C GLU A 75 -1.92 -2.80 2.13
N LEU A 76 -3.21 -3.12 1.94
CA LEU A 76 -3.61 -4.13 0.95
C LEU A 76 -3.15 -3.74 -0.46
N ILE A 77 -3.37 -2.48 -0.84
CA ILE A 77 -2.91 -1.93 -2.13
C ILE A 77 -1.38 -1.98 -2.25
N HIS A 78 -0.65 -1.66 -1.19
CA HIS A 78 0.80 -1.85 -1.20
C HIS A 78 1.20 -3.31 -1.37
N THR A 79 0.50 -4.23 -0.70
CA THR A 79 0.85 -5.64 -0.73
C THR A 79 0.61 -6.28 -2.09
N TYR A 80 -0.48 -5.93 -2.80
CA TYR A 80 -0.71 -6.43 -4.15
C TYR A 80 0.47 -6.10 -5.06
N SER A 81 0.99 -4.86 -4.98
CA SER A 81 2.12 -4.45 -5.83
C SER A 81 3.37 -5.27 -5.56
N LEU A 82 3.62 -5.65 -4.30
CA LEU A 82 4.74 -6.51 -3.94
C LEU A 82 4.57 -7.95 -4.46
N ILE A 83 3.35 -8.50 -4.41
CA ILE A 83 3.08 -9.85 -4.94
C ILE A 83 3.32 -9.89 -6.45
N HIS A 84 2.86 -8.87 -7.18
CA HIS A 84 3.05 -8.82 -8.63
C HIS A 84 4.50 -8.51 -9.01
N ASP A 85 5.18 -7.68 -8.24
CA ASP A 85 6.60 -7.36 -8.44
C ASP A 85 7.48 -8.60 -8.34
N ASP A 86 7.17 -9.52 -7.43
CA ASP A 86 7.91 -10.77 -7.23
C ASP A 86 7.73 -11.81 -8.33
N LEU A 87 6.74 -11.67 -9.23
CA LEU A 87 6.43 -12.66 -10.26
C LEU A 87 7.60 -12.91 -11.23
N PRO A 88 7.69 -14.12 -11.87
CA PRO A 88 8.75 -14.43 -12.82
C PRO A 88 8.84 -13.48 -14.02
N ALA A 89 7.72 -12.87 -14.42
CA ALA A 89 7.67 -11.88 -15.50
C ALA A 89 8.11 -10.47 -15.09
N MET A 90 8.39 -10.28 -13.80
CA MET A 90 8.80 -9.01 -13.18
C MET A 90 10.21 -9.18 -12.59
N ASP A 91 10.39 -9.04 -11.27
CA ASP A 91 11.71 -9.15 -10.63
C ASP A 91 12.17 -10.60 -10.42
N ASN A 92 11.25 -11.58 -10.53
CA ASN A 92 11.50 -13.02 -10.35
C ASN A 92 12.18 -13.35 -9.01
N ASP A 93 11.70 -12.75 -7.94
CA ASP A 93 12.24 -12.94 -6.60
C ASP A 93 11.74 -14.23 -5.95
N ASP A 94 12.65 -15.06 -5.43
CA ASP A 94 12.30 -16.27 -4.71
C ASP A 94 11.89 -16.02 -3.27
N TYR A 95 12.40 -14.94 -2.65
CA TYR A 95 12.19 -14.61 -1.24
C TYR A 95 11.87 -13.14 -1.03
N ARG A 96 10.91 -12.88 -0.15
CA ARG A 96 10.59 -11.53 0.35
C ARG A 96 10.45 -11.57 1.87
N ARG A 97 11.14 -10.66 2.57
CA ARG A 97 11.12 -10.58 4.06
C ARG A 97 11.48 -11.92 4.73
N GLY A 98 12.38 -12.69 4.13
CA GLY A 98 12.85 -13.98 4.64
C GLY A 98 11.87 -15.15 4.45
N LYS A 99 10.77 -14.96 3.73
CA LYS A 99 9.79 -16.00 3.36
C LYS A 99 9.80 -16.19 1.84
N LEU A 100 9.42 -17.39 1.38
CA LEU A 100 9.16 -17.61 -0.05
C LEU A 100 8.13 -16.60 -0.55
N THR A 101 8.32 -16.09 -1.76
CA THR A 101 7.33 -15.24 -2.43
C THR A 101 6.05 -16.03 -2.72
N SER A 102 4.95 -15.31 -2.94
CA SER A 102 3.63 -15.94 -3.12
C SER A 102 3.63 -16.95 -4.27
N HIS A 103 4.23 -16.58 -5.42
CA HIS A 103 4.29 -17.47 -6.59
C HIS A 103 5.17 -18.72 -6.35
N LYS A 104 6.22 -18.63 -5.55
CA LYS A 104 7.06 -19.79 -5.20
C LYS A 104 6.37 -20.74 -4.24
N LYS A 105 5.51 -20.22 -3.36
CA LYS A 105 4.81 -21.03 -2.37
C LYS A 105 3.51 -21.64 -2.88
N TRP A 106 2.75 -20.89 -3.68
CA TRP A 106 1.38 -21.23 -4.04
C TRP A 106 1.18 -21.49 -5.53
N GLY A 107 2.04 -20.93 -6.39
CA GLY A 107 1.93 -20.92 -7.83
C GLY A 107 1.74 -19.52 -8.41
N GLU A 108 2.05 -19.36 -9.70
CA GLU A 108 1.97 -18.05 -10.37
C GLU A 108 0.53 -17.57 -10.50
N ALA A 109 -0.39 -18.47 -10.90
CA ALA A 109 -1.81 -18.11 -11.05
C ALA A 109 -2.42 -17.66 -9.71
N GLU A 110 -2.12 -18.37 -8.63
CA GLU A 110 -2.56 -18.04 -7.29
C GLU A 110 -2.00 -16.69 -6.83
N ALA A 111 -0.74 -16.41 -7.13
CA ALA A 111 -0.12 -15.12 -6.79
C ALA A 111 -0.75 -13.97 -7.58
N ILE A 112 -0.98 -14.13 -8.88
CA ILE A 112 -1.67 -13.14 -9.72
C ILE A 112 -3.06 -12.85 -9.15
N LEU A 113 -3.87 -13.89 -8.90
CA LEU A 113 -5.23 -13.73 -8.41
C LEU A 113 -5.28 -13.13 -6.99
N ALA A 114 -4.31 -13.46 -6.13
CA ALA A 114 -4.22 -12.83 -4.81
C ALA A 114 -3.91 -11.33 -4.90
N GLY A 115 -3.02 -10.92 -5.78
CA GLY A 115 -2.76 -9.51 -6.06
C GLY A 115 -3.99 -8.80 -6.64
N ASP A 116 -4.62 -9.41 -7.65
CA ASP A 116 -5.84 -8.90 -8.27
C ASP A 116 -7.00 -8.72 -7.28
N ALA A 117 -7.10 -9.60 -6.27
CA ALA A 117 -8.11 -9.50 -5.22
C ALA A 117 -7.78 -8.43 -4.17
N LEU A 118 -6.52 -8.28 -3.79
CA LEU A 118 -6.10 -7.28 -2.78
C LEU A 118 -6.29 -5.85 -3.25
N LEU A 119 -6.10 -5.55 -4.53
CA LEU A 119 -6.25 -4.20 -5.07
C LEU A 119 -7.70 -3.68 -4.94
N PRO A 120 -8.73 -4.34 -5.49
CA PRO A 120 -10.11 -3.88 -5.34
C PRO A 120 -10.59 -3.93 -3.88
N MET A 121 -10.17 -4.93 -3.09
CA MET A 121 -10.51 -5.01 -1.67
C MET A 121 -9.93 -3.82 -0.89
N GLY A 122 -8.69 -3.40 -1.17
CA GLY A 122 -8.10 -2.22 -0.58
C GLY A 122 -8.86 -0.94 -0.93
N ILE A 123 -9.26 -0.76 -2.18
CA ILE A 123 -10.09 0.37 -2.62
C ILE A 123 -11.47 0.33 -1.94
N GLN A 124 -12.08 -0.85 -1.82
CA GLN A 124 -13.35 -1.04 -1.13
C GLN A 124 -13.24 -0.63 0.34
N TRP A 125 -12.22 -1.07 1.07
CA TRP A 125 -12.03 -0.69 2.47
C TRP A 125 -11.83 0.81 2.66
N ILE A 126 -11.10 1.47 1.74
CA ILE A 126 -10.96 2.93 1.74
C ILE A 126 -12.32 3.61 1.50
N ALA A 127 -13.10 3.13 0.55
CA ALA A 127 -14.43 3.67 0.25
C ALA A 127 -15.39 3.52 1.43
N GLU A 128 -15.43 2.34 2.05
CA GLU A 128 -16.31 2.03 3.19
C GLU A 128 -15.95 2.83 4.44
N GLY A 129 -14.65 2.91 4.77
CA GLY A 129 -14.19 3.66 5.93
C GLY A 129 -14.36 5.17 5.77
N SER A 130 -14.08 5.68 4.57
CA SER A 130 -14.13 7.14 4.32
C SER A 130 -15.49 7.66 3.88
N LYS A 131 -16.29 6.85 3.19
CA LYS A 131 -17.51 7.25 2.48
C LYS A 131 -17.27 8.45 1.54
N SER A 132 -16.05 8.56 1.00
CA SER A 132 -15.58 9.71 0.24
C SER A 132 -15.06 9.31 -1.14
N ALA A 133 -15.75 9.74 -2.19
CA ALA A 133 -15.27 9.59 -3.56
C ALA A 133 -13.92 10.30 -3.78
N LYS A 134 -13.61 11.36 -3.03
CA LYS A 134 -12.34 12.10 -3.14
C LYS A 134 -11.16 11.24 -2.66
N LEU A 135 -11.31 10.45 -1.60
CA LEU A 135 -10.26 9.55 -1.15
C LEU A 135 -10.02 8.40 -2.14
N VAL A 136 -11.11 7.88 -2.73
CA VAL A 136 -11.01 6.86 -3.79
C VAL A 136 -10.30 7.44 -5.02
N ASP A 137 -10.61 8.67 -5.44
CA ASP A 137 -9.93 9.34 -6.55
C ASP A 137 -8.43 9.53 -6.26
N LEU A 138 -8.06 9.96 -5.05
CA LEU A 138 -6.66 10.14 -4.65
C LEU A 138 -5.89 8.83 -4.72
N ILE A 139 -6.40 7.76 -4.10
CA ILE A 139 -5.69 6.48 -4.09
C ILE A 139 -5.59 5.87 -5.49
N THR A 140 -6.63 5.92 -6.29
CA THR A 140 -6.62 5.35 -7.64
C THR A 140 -5.68 6.10 -8.58
N LYS A 141 -5.53 7.43 -8.44
CA LYS A 141 -4.51 8.22 -9.14
C LYS A 141 -3.10 7.84 -8.70
N ALA A 142 -2.87 7.70 -7.39
CA ALA A 142 -1.55 7.38 -6.85
C ALA A 142 -1.06 5.98 -7.25
N VAL A 143 -1.97 5.03 -7.48
CA VAL A 143 -1.58 3.66 -7.86
C VAL A 143 -1.72 3.37 -9.35
N GLY A 144 -2.36 4.24 -10.10
CA GLY A 144 -2.66 4.06 -11.52
C GLY A 144 -1.47 4.27 -12.47
N PRO A 145 -1.75 4.47 -13.78
CA PRO A 145 -0.72 4.57 -14.83
C PRO A 145 0.18 5.81 -14.67
N ASN A 146 -0.28 6.85 -14.01
CA ASN A 146 0.49 8.06 -13.70
C ASN A 146 1.02 8.07 -12.25
N GLY A 147 1.02 6.91 -11.58
CA GLY A 147 1.50 6.67 -10.25
C GLY A 147 2.29 5.36 -10.18
N MET A 148 2.03 4.53 -9.16
CA MET A 148 2.81 3.35 -8.83
C MET A 148 2.95 2.36 -10.01
N VAL A 149 1.88 2.06 -10.74
CA VAL A 149 1.94 1.15 -11.91
C VAL A 149 2.80 1.75 -13.02
N GLY A 150 2.67 3.06 -13.29
CA GLY A 150 3.54 3.74 -14.25
C GLY A 150 5.00 3.74 -13.83
N GLY A 151 5.29 3.90 -12.53
CA GLY A 151 6.64 3.79 -11.98
C GLY A 151 7.22 2.39 -12.13
N GLN A 152 6.42 1.36 -11.88
CA GLN A 152 6.81 -0.03 -12.08
C GLN A 152 7.13 -0.34 -13.55
N TYR A 153 6.31 0.19 -14.49
CA TYR A 153 6.59 0.06 -15.91
C TYR A 153 7.94 0.70 -16.28
N LEU A 154 8.23 1.89 -15.76
CA LEU A 154 9.52 2.56 -16.01
C LEU A 154 10.70 1.78 -15.41
N ASP A 155 10.53 1.12 -14.29
CA ASP A 155 11.55 0.29 -13.66
C ASP A 155 11.89 -0.91 -14.56
N ILE A 156 10.89 -1.66 -15.02
CA ILE A 156 11.08 -2.75 -16.00
C ILE A 156 11.71 -2.24 -17.32
N ASP A 157 11.25 -1.10 -17.84
CA ASP A 157 11.82 -0.51 -19.07
C ASP A 157 13.30 -0.16 -18.88
N SER A 158 13.70 0.34 -17.70
CA SER A 158 15.09 0.69 -17.40
C SER A 158 16.04 -0.51 -17.41
N THR A 159 15.57 -1.69 -17.03
CA THR A 159 16.38 -2.93 -17.07
C THR A 159 16.65 -3.38 -18.51
N ASN A 160 15.77 -3.04 -19.44
CA ASN A 160 15.86 -3.39 -20.85
C ASN A 160 16.48 -2.30 -21.73
N ASN A 161 16.63 -1.06 -21.20
CA ASN A 161 17.05 0.11 -21.95
C ASN A 161 18.22 0.84 -21.27
N ALA A 162 19.45 0.44 -21.63
CA ALA A 162 20.68 1.00 -21.07
C ALA A 162 20.84 2.53 -21.29
N SER A 163 20.08 3.13 -22.23
CA SER A 163 20.18 4.58 -22.50
C SER A 163 19.58 5.44 -21.36
N VAL A 164 18.70 4.90 -20.55
CA VAL A 164 18.04 5.60 -19.42
C VAL A 164 18.58 5.19 -18.05
N ALA A 165 19.32 4.09 -17.96
CA ALA A 165 19.83 3.54 -16.70
C ALA A 165 20.77 4.46 -15.92
N GLY A 166 21.35 5.49 -16.56
CA GLY A 166 22.23 6.50 -15.92
C GLY A 166 21.62 7.89 -15.82
N ASP A 167 20.38 8.11 -16.29
CA ASP A 167 19.73 9.42 -16.23
C ASP A 167 19.09 9.65 -14.85
N ALA A 168 19.68 10.55 -14.07
CA ALA A 168 19.18 10.90 -12.74
C ALA A 168 17.74 11.44 -12.76
N LYS A 169 17.31 12.14 -13.82
CA LYS A 169 15.92 12.63 -13.93
C LYS A 169 14.95 11.48 -14.16
N PHE A 170 15.35 10.51 -14.99
CA PHE A 170 14.56 9.32 -15.22
C PHE A 170 14.43 8.50 -13.92
N ILE A 171 15.55 8.24 -13.24
CA ILE A 171 15.57 7.49 -11.97
C ILE A 171 14.69 8.17 -10.92
N ASN A 172 14.86 9.48 -10.71
CA ASN A 172 14.04 10.22 -9.74
C ASN A 172 12.55 10.17 -10.08
N LYS A 173 12.19 10.27 -11.37
CA LYS A 173 10.79 10.14 -11.79
C LYS A 173 10.25 8.74 -11.54
N MET A 174 10.99 7.72 -11.87
CA MET A 174 10.63 6.31 -11.68
C MET A 174 10.42 6.00 -10.19
N GLU A 175 11.38 6.35 -9.33
CA GLU A 175 11.30 6.15 -7.87
C GLU A 175 10.14 6.94 -7.25
N TRP A 176 9.94 8.18 -7.69
CA TRP A 176 8.81 8.99 -7.25
C TRP A 176 7.48 8.31 -7.59
N LEU A 177 7.31 7.84 -8.82
CA LEU A 177 6.08 7.17 -9.24
C LEU A 177 5.91 5.82 -8.55
N LYS A 178 6.94 4.95 -8.57
CA LYS A 178 6.89 3.59 -8.01
C LYS A 178 6.65 3.60 -6.49
N THR A 179 7.25 4.55 -5.77
CA THR A 179 7.29 4.56 -4.32
C THR A 179 6.67 5.81 -3.70
N GLY A 180 7.05 7.00 -4.20
CA GLY A 180 6.68 8.29 -3.63
C GLY A 180 5.18 8.56 -3.68
N CYS A 181 4.53 8.30 -4.80
CA CYS A 181 3.11 8.60 -5.00
C CYS A 181 2.21 7.95 -3.94
N LEU A 182 2.43 6.68 -3.59
CA LEU A 182 1.60 6.00 -2.59
C LEU A 182 1.93 6.46 -1.15
N ILE A 183 3.18 6.86 -0.88
CA ILE A 183 3.56 7.46 0.41
C ILE A 183 2.89 8.83 0.55
N GLN A 184 2.98 9.68 -0.46
CA GLN A 184 2.32 10.99 -0.49
C GLN A 184 0.81 10.84 -0.33
N ALA A 185 0.18 9.94 -1.09
CA ALA A 185 -1.26 9.70 -1.01
C ALA A 185 -1.69 9.29 0.40
N SER A 186 -0.88 8.53 1.15
CA SER A 186 -1.20 8.16 2.53
C SER A 186 -1.35 9.39 3.43
N VAL A 187 -0.49 10.40 3.28
CA VAL A 187 -0.54 11.66 4.05
C VAL A 187 -1.67 12.57 3.54
N GLU A 188 -1.78 12.73 2.22
CA GLU A 188 -2.79 13.59 1.58
C GLU A 188 -4.22 13.10 1.86
N MET A 189 -4.45 11.80 1.79
CA MET A 189 -5.74 11.21 2.14
C MET A 189 -6.14 11.49 3.59
N ALA A 190 -5.19 11.41 4.52
CA ALA A 190 -5.44 11.75 5.92
C ALA A 190 -5.80 13.21 6.10
N ALA A 191 -5.08 14.14 5.44
CA ALA A 191 -5.37 15.56 5.48
C ALA A 191 -6.77 15.88 4.91
N VAL A 192 -7.11 15.30 3.77
CA VAL A 192 -8.43 15.46 3.14
C VAL A 192 -9.54 14.87 4.02
N TYR A 193 -9.32 13.69 4.58
CA TYR A 193 -10.29 13.03 5.48
C TYR A 193 -10.52 13.82 6.76
N ALA A 194 -9.46 14.42 7.32
CA ALA A 194 -9.56 15.31 8.47
C ALA A 194 -10.25 16.64 8.17
N GLY A 195 -10.45 17.00 6.90
CA GLY A 195 -10.99 18.30 6.49
C GLY A 195 -9.97 19.43 6.63
N ALA A 196 -8.68 19.14 6.54
CA ALA A 196 -7.62 20.13 6.57
C ALA A 196 -7.75 21.15 5.41
N SER A 197 -7.43 22.41 5.68
CA SER A 197 -7.40 23.44 4.65
C SER A 197 -6.33 23.18 3.60
N ASP A 198 -6.47 23.74 2.40
CA ASP A 198 -5.47 23.59 1.33
C ASP A 198 -4.05 24.01 1.77
N ILE A 199 -3.95 25.04 2.64
CA ILE A 199 -2.68 25.49 3.19
C ILE A 199 -2.06 24.45 4.12
N GLU A 200 -2.87 23.79 4.95
CA GLU A 200 -2.40 22.71 5.83
C GLU A 200 -2.03 21.46 5.02
N GLN A 201 -2.79 21.13 3.98
CA GLN A 201 -2.46 20.03 3.07
C GLN A 201 -1.10 20.22 2.41
N VAL A 202 -0.82 21.42 1.87
CA VAL A 202 0.48 21.74 1.24
C VAL A 202 1.66 21.62 2.21
N LYS A 203 1.46 21.89 3.50
CA LYS A 203 2.53 21.76 4.52
C LYS A 203 2.83 20.33 4.93
N LEU A 204 1.92 19.39 4.66
CA LEU A 204 2.04 17.98 5.06
C LEU A 204 2.66 17.12 3.93
N VAL A 205 2.60 17.57 2.70
CA VAL A 205 3.06 16.88 1.49
C VAL A 205 4.33 17.54 0.94
#